data_a07c90603acc7caaf6f434dc4c85d737
#
_entry.id   a07c90603acc7caaf6f434dc4c85d737
#
_cell.length_a   1.000
_cell.length_b   1.000
_cell.length_c   1.000
_cell.angle_alpha   90.00
_cell.angle_beta   90.00
_cell.angle_gamma   90.00
#
_symmetry.space_group_name_H-M   'P 1'
#
loop_
_entity.id
_entity.type
_entity.pdbx_description
1 polymer ?
#
loop_
_entity_poly.entity_id
_entity_poly.type
_entity_poly.pdbx_seq_one_letter_code
_entity_poly.pdbx_strand_id
1 'polypeptide(L)'
;VVGTLAGGALGNYIGGRFDQRDRRQFGSALESNQTGNTSRWSNPDTNGTYSVTPTNTYRDGDQPCREFTMNANVEGETDQVTGTACRQSDGSWRVVNR
;
A
#
# COMPACT_ATOMS: atom_id res chain seq x y z
N VAL A 1 -9.90 3.75 10.08
CA VAL A 1 -9.82 4.91 9.20
C VAL A 1 -9.91 4.44 7.76
N VAL A 2 -10.98 4.85 7.09
CA VAL A 2 -11.27 4.40 5.72
C VAL A 2 -10.16 4.83 4.78
N GLY A 3 -9.71 3.89 3.91
CA GLY A 3 -8.73 4.19 2.89
C GLY A 3 -7.33 4.46 3.41
N THR A 4 -6.99 3.98 4.60
CA THR A 4 -5.66 4.15 5.17
C THR A 4 -5.04 2.78 5.42
N LEU A 5 -3.73 2.68 5.24
CA LEU A 5 -3.01 1.47 5.57
C LEU A 5 -2.86 1.35 7.08
N ALA A 6 -3.29 0.24 7.64
CA ALA A 6 -3.14 -0.07 9.06
C ALA A 6 -2.00 -1.06 9.26
N GLY A 7 -1.42 -1.04 10.45
CA GLY A 7 -0.34 -1.95 10.81
C GLY A 7 1.01 -1.48 10.27
N GLY A 8 2.06 -2.21 10.63
CA GLY A 8 3.42 -1.81 10.36
C GLY A 8 4.21 -2.69 9.40
N ALA A 9 3.55 -3.65 8.74
CA ALA A 9 4.26 -4.66 7.96
C ALA A 9 5.10 -4.06 6.84
N LEU A 10 4.58 -3.03 6.15
CA LEU A 10 5.34 -2.39 5.07
C LEU A 10 6.56 -1.64 5.55
N GLY A 11 6.53 -1.11 6.78
CA GLY A 11 7.67 -0.40 7.32
C GLY A 11 8.94 -1.22 7.39
N ASN A 12 8.80 -2.53 7.52
CA ASN A 12 9.97 -3.43 7.55
C ASN A 12 10.65 -3.53 6.19
N TYR A 13 9.91 -3.32 5.10
CA TYR A 13 10.45 -3.45 3.75
C TYR A 13 11.07 -2.16 3.24
N ILE A 14 10.59 -1.04 3.71
CA ILE A 14 11.00 0.26 3.18
C ILE A 14 11.71 1.13 4.23
N GLY A 15 12.29 0.48 5.24
CA GLY A 15 13.20 1.12 6.18
C GLY A 15 12.57 2.09 7.15
N GLY A 16 11.28 1.96 7.42
CA GLY A 16 10.59 2.81 8.39
C GLY A 16 10.33 4.24 7.94
N ARG A 17 10.58 4.56 6.68
CA ARG A 17 10.38 5.90 6.14
C ARG A 17 8.97 6.14 5.60
N PHE A 18 8.15 5.11 5.61
CA PHE A 18 6.77 5.18 5.17
C PHE A 18 5.95 5.85 6.26
N ASP A 19 5.58 7.09 6.07
CA ASP A 19 4.92 7.89 7.09
C ASP A 19 3.39 7.92 6.89
N GLN A 20 2.71 8.76 7.66
CA GLN A 20 1.25 8.85 7.64
C GLN A 20 0.71 9.28 6.27
N ARG A 21 1.42 10.18 5.58
CA ARG A 21 1.04 10.60 4.23
C ARG A 21 1.10 9.42 3.27
N ASP A 22 2.16 8.63 3.36
CA ASP A 22 2.33 7.47 2.49
C ASP A 22 1.26 6.42 2.77
N ARG A 23 0.93 6.20 4.03
CA ARG A 23 -0.11 5.24 4.41
C ARG A 23 -1.47 5.64 3.85
N ARG A 24 -1.79 6.93 3.84
CA ARG A 24 -3.04 7.41 3.26
C ARG A 24 -3.05 7.23 1.74
N GLN A 25 -1.94 7.53 1.08
CA GLN A 25 -1.85 7.35 -0.37
C GLN A 25 -1.96 5.90 -0.76
N PHE A 26 -1.28 5.03 -0.03
CA PHE A 26 -1.32 3.59 -0.28
C PHE A 26 -2.75 3.06 -0.08
N GLY A 27 -3.35 3.38 1.05
CA GLY A 27 -4.71 2.93 1.35
C GLY A 27 -5.74 3.45 0.36
N SER A 28 -5.59 4.69 -0.07
CA SER A 28 -6.48 5.29 -1.07
C SER A 28 -6.38 4.57 -2.41
N ALA A 29 -5.19 4.16 -2.80
CA ALA A 29 -5.00 3.39 -4.03
C ALA A 29 -5.72 2.03 -3.95
N LEU A 30 -5.60 1.34 -2.83
CA LEU A 30 -6.29 0.08 -2.65
C LEU A 30 -7.80 0.26 -2.57
N GLU A 31 -8.27 1.38 -2.02
CA GLU A 31 -9.69 1.66 -1.87
C GLU A 31 -10.34 2.01 -3.21
N SER A 32 -9.64 2.74 -4.07
CA SER A 32 -10.27 3.43 -5.21
C SER A 32 -9.79 2.95 -6.58
N ASN A 33 -8.59 2.39 -6.70
CA ASN A 33 -8.05 2.05 -8.02
C ASN A 33 -8.68 0.78 -8.56
N GLN A 34 -8.98 0.78 -9.84
CA GLN A 34 -9.30 -0.45 -10.53
C GLN A 34 -8.04 -1.33 -10.60
N THR A 35 -8.24 -2.64 -10.64
CA THR A 35 -7.15 -3.59 -10.80
C THR A 35 -6.34 -3.25 -12.07
N GLY A 36 -5.03 -3.15 -11.90
CA GLY A 36 -4.12 -2.78 -12.98
C GLY A 36 -3.79 -1.30 -13.07
N ASN A 37 -4.50 -0.43 -12.34
CA ASN A 37 -4.23 1.00 -12.36
C ASN A 37 -3.26 1.39 -11.24
N THR A 38 -2.30 2.23 -11.59
CA THR A 38 -1.20 2.61 -10.69
C THR A 38 -1.42 4.00 -10.11
N SER A 39 -1.21 4.14 -8.81
CA SER A 39 -1.09 5.42 -8.15
C SER A 39 0.36 5.72 -7.85
N ARG A 40 0.77 6.97 -8.05
CA ARG A 40 2.13 7.43 -7.76
C ARG A 40 2.08 8.67 -6.89
N TRP A 41 3.04 8.78 -5.97
CA TRP A 41 3.17 9.98 -5.16
C TRP A 41 4.61 10.15 -4.72
N SER A 42 4.95 11.39 -4.34
CA SER A 42 6.25 11.74 -3.78
C SER A 42 6.04 12.32 -2.41
N ASN A 43 6.92 11.97 -1.49
CA ASN A 43 6.90 12.50 -0.13
C ASN A 43 8.14 13.36 0.06
N PRO A 44 7.98 14.70 0.10
CA PRO A 44 9.15 15.59 0.23
C PRO A 44 9.81 15.49 1.60
N ASP A 45 9.11 15.04 2.63
CA ASP A 45 9.66 14.93 3.97
C ASP A 45 10.65 13.79 4.10
N THR A 46 10.51 12.75 3.29
CA THR A 46 11.38 11.58 3.35
C THR A 46 12.20 11.37 2.09
N ASN A 47 12.02 12.22 1.08
CA ASN A 47 12.64 12.06 -0.24
C ASN A 47 12.27 10.73 -0.92
N GLY A 48 11.09 10.22 -0.63
CA GLY A 48 10.61 8.98 -1.20
C GLY A 48 9.64 9.22 -2.35
N THR A 49 9.73 8.39 -3.37
CA THR A 49 8.76 8.31 -4.46
C THR A 49 8.23 6.88 -4.52
N TYR A 50 6.92 6.75 -4.58
CA TYR A 50 6.27 5.45 -4.49
C TYR A 50 5.25 5.28 -5.59
N SER A 51 5.03 4.02 -5.98
CA SER A 51 3.91 3.66 -6.83
C SER A 51 3.32 2.36 -6.33
N VAL A 52 2.00 2.24 -6.40
CA VAL A 52 1.31 1.02 -6.04
C VAL A 52 0.28 0.67 -7.12
N THR A 53 0.24 -0.60 -7.47
CA THR A 53 -0.67 -1.13 -8.48
C THR A 53 -1.39 -2.33 -7.87
N PRO A 54 -2.71 -2.27 -7.69
CA PRO A 54 -3.46 -3.48 -7.36
C PRO A 54 -3.41 -4.43 -8.57
N THR A 55 -2.99 -5.66 -8.35
CA THR A 55 -2.81 -6.62 -9.45
C THR A 55 -3.89 -7.68 -9.50
N ASN A 56 -4.56 -7.94 -8.37
CA ASN A 56 -5.64 -8.90 -8.31
C ASN A 56 -6.57 -8.51 -7.16
N THR A 57 -7.87 -8.69 -7.37
CA THR A 57 -8.87 -8.37 -6.36
C THR A 57 -9.75 -9.59 -6.14
N TYR A 58 -9.94 -9.97 -4.88
CA TYR A 58 -10.74 -11.12 -4.53
C TYR A 58 -11.37 -10.93 -3.15
N ARG A 59 -12.23 -11.87 -2.76
CA ARG A 59 -12.82 -11.88 -1.42
C ARG A 59 -12.35 -13.11 -0.66
N ASP A 60 -12.03 -12.92 0.60
CA ASP A 60 -11.78 -13.98 1.55
C ASP A 60 -12.96 -13.97 2.52
N GLY A 61 -13.95 -14.84 2.26
CA GLY A 61 -15.25 -14.71 2.92
C GLY A 61 -15.91 -13.40 2.54
N ASP A 62 -16.23 -12.58 3.52
CA ASP A 62 -16.83 -11.25 3.31
C ASP A 62 -15.79 -10.14 3.24
N GLN A 63 -14.53 -10.47 3.35
CA GLN A 63 -13.45 -9.47 3.43
C GLN A 63 -12.85 -9.23 2.05
N PRO A 64 -12.91 -8.02 1.51
CA PRO A 64 -12.22 -7.70 0.27
C PRO A 64 -10.71 -7.74 0.48
N CYS A 65 -10.01 -8.37 -0.46
CA CYS A 65 -8.55 -8.45 -0.45
C CYS A 65 -8.01 -8.09 -1.81
N ARG A 66 -6.83 -7.48 -1.84
CA ARG A 66 -6.17 -7.10 -3.09
C ARG A 66 -4.70 -7.47 -3.01
N GLU A 67 -4.24 -8.15 -4.03
CA GLU A 67 -2.80 -8.30 -4.25
C GLU A 67 -2.28 -7.04 -4.93
N PHE A 68 -1.05 -6.67 -4.60
CA PHE A 68 -0.48 -5.42 -5.11
C PHE A 68 1.01 -5.58 -5.37
N THR A 69 1.52 -4.71 -6.22
CA THR A 69 2.95 -4.47 -6.38
C THR A 69 3.21 -3.00 -6.03
N MET A 70 4.17 -2.78 -5.16
CA MET A 70 4.61 -1.43 -4.81
C MET A 70 6.08 -1.27 -5.19
N ASN A 71 6.38 -0.16 -5.82
CA ASN A 71 7.76 0.25 -6.09
C ASN A 71 8.07 1.47 -5.24
N ALA A 72 9.23 1.46 -4.61
CA ALA A 72 9.69 2.55 -3.77
C ALA A 72 11.08 2.98 -4.21
N ASN A 73 11.29 4.30 -4.28
CA ASN A 73 12.61 4.88 -4.49
C ASN A 73 12.82 5.88 -3.37
N VAL A 74 13.73 5.55 -2.46
CA VAL A 74 14.05 6.40 -1.31
C VAL A 74 15.53 6.69 -1.35
N GLU A 75 15.87 7.97 -1.53
CA GLU A 75 17.26 8.42 -1.56
C GLU A 75 18.12 7.66 -2.58
N GLY A 76 17.55 7.38 -3.74
CA GLY A 76 18.24 6.69 -4.83
C GLY A 76 18.23 5.17 -4.74
N GLU A 77 17.74 4.61 -3.66
CA GLU A 77 17.59 3.17 -3.53
C GLU A 77 16.18 2.75 -3.93
N THR A 78 16.09 1.74 -4.80
CA THR A 78 14.82 1.25 -5.29
C THR A 78 14.51 -0.12 -4.71
N ASP A 79 13.28 -0.30 -4.26
CA ASP A 79 12.76 -1.56 -3.77
C ASP A 79 11.43 -1.86 -4.41
N GLN A 80 11.13 -3.14 -4.59
CA GLN A 80 9.84 -3.59 -5.05
C GLN A 80 9.26 -4.57 -4.04
N VAL A 81 8.02 -4.32 -3.65
CA VAL A 81 7.31 -5.17 -2.69
C VAL A 81 6.05 -5.68 -3.36
N THR A 82 5.84 -6.99 -3.32
CA THR A 82 4.58 -7.59 -3.69
C THR A 82 3.94 -8.17 -2.43
N GLY A 83 2.63 -8.04 -2.33
CA GLY A 83 1.94 -8.54 -1.15
C GLY A 83 0.45 -8.56 -1.35
N THR A 84 -0.24 -8.83 -0.26
CA THR A 84 -1.69 -8.86 -0.20
C THR A 84 -2.15 -7.98 0.95
N ALA A 85 -3.19 -7.19 0.71
CA ALA A 85 -3.83 -6.40 1.76
C ALA A 85 -5.32 -6.71 1.76
N CYS A 86 -5.90 -6.75 2.95
CA CYS A 86 -7.32 -7.00 3.12
C CYS A 86 -7.97 -5.84 3.86
N ARG A 87 -9.20 -5.50 3.45
CA ARG A 87 -9.94 -4.37 4.02
C ARG A 87 -10.55 -4.79 5.35
N GLN A 88 -10.31 -3.98 6.36
CA GLN A 88 -10.83 -4.21 7.71
C GLN A 88 -12.24 -3.63 7.84
N SER A 89 -12.90 -3.98 8.94
CA SER A 89 -14.28 -3.53 9.18
C SER A 89 -14.40 -2.01 9.33
N ASP A 90 -13.34 -1.32 9.71
CA ASP A 90 -13.32 0.13 9.81
C ASP A 90 -12.96 0.82 8.50
N GLY A 91 -12.75 0.06 7.43
CA GLY A 91 -12.39 0.59 6.13
C GLY A 91 -10.91 0.79 5.91
N SER A 92 -10.07 0.48 6.88
CA SER A 92 -8.63 0.50 6.68
C SER A 92 -8.17 -0.76 5.96
N TRP A 93 -6.99 -0.69 5.37
CA TRP A 93 -6.37 -1.83 4.70
C TRP A 93 -5.19 -2.32 5.54
N ARG A 94 -5.08 -3.62 5.67
CA ARG A 94 -3.97 -4.23 6.41
C ARG A 94 -3.25 -5.21 5.51
N VAL A 95 -1.92 -5.07 5.45
CA VAL A 95 -1.09 -6.02 4.71
C VAL A 95 -1.05 -7.34 5.48
N VAL A 96 -1.34 -8.42 4.77
CA VAL A 96 -1.30 -9.76 5.32
C VAL A 96 -0.19 -10.53 4.63
N ASN A 97 0.62 -11.21 5.41
CA ASN A 97 1.71 -12.03 4.88
C ASN A 97 1.22 -13.45 4.66
N ARG A 98 1.32 -13.86 3.44
CA ARG A 98 0.94 -15.22 3.07
C ARG A 98 2.00 -15.88 2.23
#